data_40b051829b57327a86cd4ad32ad12ef3
#
_entry.id   40b051829b57327a86cd4ad32ad12ef3
#
_cell.length_a   1.000
_cell.length_b   1.000
_cell.length_c   1.000
_cell.angle_alpha   90.00
_cell.angle_beta   90.00
_cell.angle_gamma   90.00
#
_symmetry.space_group_name_H-M   'P 1'
#
loop_
_entity.id
_entity.type
_entity.pdbx_description
1 polymer ?
#
loop_
_entity_poly.entity_id
_entity_poly.type
_entity_poly.pdbx_seq_one_letter_code
_entity_poly.pdbx_strand_id
1 'polypeptide(L)'
;RAGYILTAPTEYDIEVGELLEVQLGDNWRRSGQVLSRGVLDGQTWLFAVLPNDTQSGTDLRVKSQPDIIVTTQALPYSLDA
;
A
#
# COMPACT_ATOMS: atom_id res chain seq x y z
N ARG A 1 -10.33 -8.49 6.10
CA ARG A 1 -9.33 -7.80 5.25
C ARG A 1 -9.89 -7.56 3.88
N ALA A 2 -9.40 -6.53 3.23
CA ALA A 2 -9.84 -6.16 1.89
C ALA A 2 -8.64 -5.83 1.01
N GLY A 3 -8.85 -5.86 -0.31
CA GLY A 3 -7.82 -5.48 -1.28
C GLY A 3 -7.82 -3.98 -1.53
N TYR A 4 -6.63 -3.42 -1.60
CA TYR A 4 -6.42 -1.99 -1.82
C TYR A 4 -5.39 -1.78 -2.91
N ILE A 5 -5.55 -0.69 -3.65
CA ILE A 5 -4.55 -0.22 -4.59
C ILE A 5 -3.69 0.82 -3.87
N LEU A 6 -2.37 0.68 -3.99
CA LEU A 6 -1.43 1.64 -3.42
C LEU A 6 -0.46 2.09 -4.52
N THR A 7 0.02 3.31 -4.40
CA THR A 7 1.00 3.83 -5.35
C THR A 7 2.18 4.46 -4.63
N ALA A 8 3.32 4.45 -5.31
CA ALA A 8 4.47 5.23 -4.94
C ALA A 8 4.83 6.17 -6.09
N PRO A 9 5.44 7.35 -5.81
CA PRO A 9 5.64 8.36 -6.84
C PRO A 9 6.69 8.01 -7.90
N THR A 10 7.47 6.97 -7.67
CA THR A 10 8.51 6.53 -8.58
C THR A 10 8.58 5.01 -8.61
N GLU A 11 9.44 4.47 -9.47
CA GLU A 11 9.67 3.04 -9.53
C GLU A 11 10.52 2.59 -8.35
N TYR A 12 9.99 1.62 -7.61
CA TYR A 12 10.72 0.95 -6.54
C TYR A 12 10.68 -0.55 -6.77
N ASP A 13 11.72 -1.23 -6.33
CA ASP A 13 11.78 -2.69 -6.39
C ASP A 13 11.11 -3.26 -5.14
N ILE A 14 9.78 -3.34 -5.19
CA ILE A 14 8.96 -3.90 -4.12
C ILE A 14 8.46 -5.25 -4.57
N GLU A 15 8.81 -6.31 -3.85
CA GLU A 15 8.45 -7.66 -4.25
C GLU A 15 7.07 -8.07 -3.73
N VAL A 16 6.44 -8.98 -4.45
CA VAL A 16 5.24 -9.67 -3.97
C VAL A 16 5.59 -10.41 -2.68
N GLY A 17 4.71 -10.31 -1.69
CA GLY A 17 4.94 -10.89 -0.37
C GLY A 17 5.52 -9.93 0.65
N GLU A 18 6.00 -8.75 0.23
CA GLU A 18 6.51 -7.73 1.14
C GLU A 18 5.44 -7.33 2.14
N LEU A 19 5.87 -7.12 3.39
CA LEU A 19 4.99 -6.65 4.45
C LEU A 19 4.95 -5.12 4.46
N LEU A 20 3.78 -4.59 4.74
CA LEU A 20 3.55 -3.15 4.84
C LEU A 20 3.22 -2.80 6.28
N GLU A 21 3.69 -1.64 6.71
CA GLU A 21 3.49 -1.14 8.07
C GLU A 21 2.81 0.21 8.04
N VAL A 22 1.93 0.44 9.03
CA VAL A 22 1.27 1.72 9.25
C VAL A 22 1.78 2.34 10.54
N GLN A 23 1.88 3.66 10.56
CA GLN A 23 2.32 4.39 11.75
C GLN A 23 1.15 4.58 12.73
N LEU A 24 1.36 4.18 13.97
CA LEU A 24 0.42 4.38 15.06
C LEU A 24 1.18 5.12 16.18
N GLY A 25 0.94 6.42 16.30
CA GLY A 25 1.72 7.26 17.20
C GLY A 25 3.18 7.27 16.76
N ASP A 26 4.08 6.91 17.66
CA ASP A 26 5.51 6.85 17.37
C ASP A 26 5.97 5.49 16.86
N ASN A 27 5.06 4.53 16.76
CA ASN A 27 5.39 3.15 16.39
C ASN A 27 4.88 2.81 15.01
N TRP A 28 5.57 1.87 14.37
CA TRP A 28 5.13 1.28 13.11
C TRP A 28 4.67 -0.14 13.38
N ARG A 29 3.51 -0.49 12.84
CA ARG A 29 2.93 -1.82 13.04
C ARG A 29 2.60 -2.45 11.71
N ARG A 30 2.75 -3.76 11.65
CA ARG A 30 2.35 -4.53 10.49
C ARG A 30 0.87 -4.30 10.19
N SER A 31 0.57 -3.97 8.94
CA SER A 31 -0.79 -3.70 8.50
C SER A 31 -1.23 -4.62 7.38
N GLY A 32 -0.37 -4.95 6.45
CA GLY A 32 -0.77 -5.78 5.33
C GLY A 32 0.39 -6.37 4.55
N GLN A 33 0.05 -6.91 3.38
CA GLN A 33 1.00 -7.63 2.55
C GLN A 33 0.71 -7.38 1.08
N VAL A 34 1.78 -7.22 0.30
CA VAL A 34 1.70 -7.02 -1.15
C VAL A 34 1.35 -8.32 -1.84
N LEU A 35 0.29 -8.31 -2.64
CA LEU A 35 -0.17 -9.47 -3.42
C LEU A 35 0.28 -9.40 -4.88
N SER A 36 0.33 -8.22 -5.44
CA SER A 36 0.81 -8.04 -6.81
C SER A 36 1.39 -6.65 -6.99
N ARG A 37 2.15 -6.45 -8.06
CA ARG A 37 2.84 -5.21 -8.33
C ARG A 37 2.90 -4.93 -9.82
N GLY A 38 3.07 -3.67 -10.16
CA GLY A 38 3.29 -3.25 -11.53
C GLY A 38 3.89 -1.86 -11.57
N VAL A 39 4.31 -1.46 -12.76
CA VAL A 39 4.82 -0.12 -13.00
C VAL A 39 4.01 0.47 -14.15
N LEU A 40 3.54 1.70 -13.96
CA LEU A 40 2.80 2.41 -14.98
C LEU A 40 3.14 3.90 -14.87
N ASP A 41 3.53 4.49 -15.99
CA ASP A 41 3.87 5.92 -16.07
C ASP A 41 4.92 6.35 -15.04
N GLY A 42 5.92 5.50 -14.82
CA GLY A 42 7.01 5.79 -13.89
C GLY A 42 6.64 5.67 -12.43
N GLN A 43 5.45 5.17 -12.12
CA GLN A 43 4.99 4.94 -10.75
C GLN A 43 4.93 3.46 -10.45
N THR A 44 5.16 3.11 -9.20
CA THR A 44 4.90 1.77 -8.70
C THR A 44 3.44 1.66 -8.28
N TRP A 45 2.79 0.61 -8.74
CA TRP A 45 1.42 0.27 -8.37
C TRP A 45 1.42 -1.07 -7.64
N LEU A 46 0.73 -1.13 -6.53
CA LEU A 46 0.63 -2.34 -5.73
C LEU A 46 -0.84 -2.70 -5.50
N PHE A 47 -1.10 -4.00 -5.44
CA PHE A 47 -2.33 -4.50 -4.87
C PHE A 47 -1.97 -5.24 -3.57
N ALA A 48 -2.60 -4.88 -2.48
CA ALA A 48 -2.27 -5.41 -1.16
C ALA A 48 -3.53 -5.67 -0.33
N VAL A 49 -3.44 -6.60 0.60
CA VAL A 49 -4.48 -6.80 1.61
C VAL A 49 -4.17 -5.95 2.82
N LEU A 50 -5.17 -5.22 3.30
CA LEU A 50 -5.09 -4.33 4.45
C LEU A 50 -6.35 -4.49 5.28
N PRO A 51 -6.39 -3.97 6.52
CA PRO A 51 -7.62 -3.97 7.32
C PRO A 51 -8.77 -3.28 6.58
N ASN A 52 -9.99 -3.78 6.81
CA ASN A 52 -11.18 -3.33 6.08
C ASN A 52 -11.50 -1.85 6.27
N ASP A 53 -11.05 -1.25 7.36
CA ASP A 53 -11.30 0.16 7.68
C ASP A 53 -10.18 1.10 7.24
N THR A 54 -9.26 0.63 6.42
CA THR A 54 -8.18 1.46 5.91
C THR A 54 -8.74 2.56 5.02
N GLN A 55 -8.36 3.80 5.32
CA GLN A 55 -8.82 4.96 4.56
C GLN A 55 -7.96 5.16 3.31
N SER A 56 -8.57 5.71 2.26
CA SER A 56 -7.78 6.16 1.10
C SER A 56 -6.88 7.32 1.54
N GLY A 57 -5.71 7.43 0.92
CA GLY A 57 -4.72 8.43 1.30
C GLY A 57 -3.89 8.05 2.51
N THR A 58 -3.99 6.81 2.97
CA THR A 58 -3.16 6.32 4.08
C THR A 58 -1.77 5.98 3.55
N ASP A 59 -0.75 6.50 4.24
CA ASP A 59 0.64 6.19 3.93
C ASP A 59 1.07 4.97 4.73
N LEU A 60 1.69 4.02 4.01
CA LEU A 60 2.31 2.85 4.62
C LEU A 60 3.77 2.78 4.18
N ARG A 61 4.60 2.14 4.98
CA ARG A 61 5.99 1.90 4.59
C ARG A 61 6.21 0.43 4.29
N VAL A 62 7.16 0.17 3.42
CA VAL A 62 7.62 -1.19 3.14
C VAL A 62 8.54 -1.62 4.29
N LYS A 63 8.21 -2.72 4.96
CA LYS A 63 8.94 -3.12 6.17
C LYS A 63 10.43 -3.34 5.92
N SER A 64 10.78 -4.01 4.83
CA SER A 64 12.18 -4.32 4.50
C SER A 64 12.94 -3.12 3.95
N GLN A 65 12.23 -2.09 3.52
CA GLN A 65 12.78 -0.87 2.92
C GLN A 65 12.03 0.34 3.48
N PRO A 66 12.29 0.70 4.75
CA PRO A 66 11.42 1.67 5.46
C PRO A 66 11.43 3.08 4.90
N ASP A 67 12.35 3.41 4.00
CA ASP A 67 12.33 4.70 3.31
C ASP A 67 11.30 4.77 2.20
N ILE A 68 10.76 3.63 1.78
CA ILE A 68 9.75 3.57 0.72
C ILE A 68 8.36 3.72 1.33
N ILE A 69 7.66 4.78 0.92
CA ILE A 69 6.29 5.05 1.33
C ILE A 69 5.37 4.79 0.14
N VAL A 70 4.30 4.03 0.40
CA VAL A 70 3.24 3.79 -0.58
C VAL A 70 1.93 4.27 0.02
N THR A 71 1.05 4.79 -0.83
CA THR A 71 -0.18 5.45 -0.37
C THR A 71 -1.40 4.77 -0.96
N THR A 72 -2.40 4.50 -0.13
CA THR A 72 -3.65 3.89 -0.58
C THR A 72 -4.41 4.87 -1.47
N GLN A 73 -4.98 4.34 -2.54
CA GLN A 73 -5.75 5.11 -3.51
C GLN A 73 -7.24 4.84 -3.34
N ALA A 74 -8.03 5.85 -3.63
CA ALA A 74 -9.47 5.67 -3.72
C ALA A 74 -9.77 4.83 -4.98
N LEU A 75 -10.73 3.94 -4.87
CA LEU A 75 -11.20 3.20 -6.04
C LEU A 75 -11.88 4.17 -7.00
N PRO A 76 -11.76 3.95 -8.31
CA PRO A 76 -12.35 4.87 -9.29
C PRO A 76 -13.87 4.84 -9.31
N TYR A 77 -14.49 3.88 -8.63
CA TYR A 77 -15.93 3.78 -8.51
C TYR A 77 -16.30 3.19 -7.16
N SER A 78 -17.51 3.46 -6.70
CA SER A 78 -18.00 2.92 -5.45
C SER A 78 -18.47 1.47 -5.66
N LEU A 79 -18.10 0.62 -4.71
CA LEU A 79 -18.60 -0.76 -4.65
C LEU A 79 -19.81 -0.91 -3.74
N ASP A 80 -20.27 0.19 -3.19
CA ASP A 80 -21.36 0.22 -2.21
C ASP A 80 -22.73 0.38 -2.87
N ALA A 81 -22.79 0.32 -4.11
CA ALA A 81 -24.02 0.58 -4.83
C ALA A 81 -25.19 -0.28 -4.38
#